data_dc4fc57192dc7eff6d27dbf35275870d
#
_entry.id   dc4fc57192dc7eff6d27dbf35275870d
#
_cell.length_a   1.000
_cell.length_b   1.000
_cell.length_c   1.000
_cell.angle_alpha   90.00
_cell.angle_beta   90.00
_cell.angle_gamma   90.00
#
_symmetry.space_group_name_H-M   'P 1'
#
loop_
_entity.id
_entity.type
_entity.pdbx_description
1 polymer ?
#
loop_
_entity_poly.entity_id
_entity_poly.type
_entity_poly.pdbx_seq_one_letter_code
_entity_poly.pdbx_strand_id
1 'polypeptide(L)'
;MSFKILSLDGGGIRGVIAARILQQVEQEIRIQGKGEFLHEYFDMIAGTSTGSILTAGIAVGKESNELIKLYREKGKDIFPQDRKDRYKSLPSIIKTIINVFSPPKYSHDGIINVLKDAYKSKRIKDIQNPIILILAYDTLYRNTTFFTNCHPDLGDRWYDDCFLWEICTASASAPTFFPPYKLQCVDKDKFGDWVFPHIDGGVGANNPSLAALSLALRVSQSNSVSETIKQQYKLDNLGLEDISMLSIGTGQTGEPYQYEQVKTWRGLDWVQHLTDIFMEPTSEIGSTICRQIMGGYNSKRYLRLQFDLNERFKAKPNETYKDSRILLSQEERKNQFTHENVNEEIDNTHKEIIEQLIDTTSAFIDKGCSYYTRDGNGPQVKKAIASFIRDN
;
A
#
# COMPACT_ATOMS: atom_id res chain seq x y z
N MET A 1 -12.82 21.73 10.80
CA MET A 1 -12.98 20.52 9.95
C MET A 1 -11.60 19.87 9.86
N SER A 2 -11.51 18.54 9.99
CA SER A 2 -10.21 17.86 9.91
C SER A 2 -9.75 17.73 8.45
N PHE A 3 -8.44 17.84 8.23
CA PHE A 3 -7.78 17.48 6.98
C PHE A 3 -7.64 15.95 6.93
N LYS A 4 -8.29 15.32 5.95
CA LYS A 4 -8.45 13.87 5.91
C LYS A 4 -7.47 13.20 4.95
N ILE A 5 -6.62 12.33 5.48
CA ILE A 5 -5.63 11.57 4.73
C ILE A 5 -6.08 10.11 4.59
N LEU A 6 -6.01 9.57 3.37
CA LEU A 6 -6.08 8.15 3.08
C LEU A 6 -4.69 7.64 2.73
N SER A 7 -4.21 6.61 3.43
CA SER A 7 -2.90 6.00 3.21
C SER A 7 -3.06 4.52 2.81
N LEU A 8 -2.49 4.13 1.68
CA LEU A 8 -2.67 2.84 1.04
C LEU A 8 -1.32 2.13 0.86
N ASP A 9 -1.15 1.00 1.54
CA ASP A 9 0.09 0.24 1.53
C ASP A 9 0.35 -0.49 0.20
N GLY A 10 1.61 -0.85 -0.03
CA GLY A 10 2.02 -1.79 -1.07
C GLY A 10 1.67 -3.24 -0.74
N GLY A 11 1.65 -4.10 -1.76
CA GLY A 11 1.37 -5.54 -1.57
C GLY A 11 0.97 -6.32 -2.83
N GLY A 12 1.27 -5.86 -4.03
CA GLY A 12 1.01 -6.57 -5.29
C GLY A 12 -0.48 -6.87 -5.50
N ILE A 13 -0.83 -8.12 -5.84
CA ILE A 13 -2.23 -8.54 -6.07
C ILE A 13 -3.10 -8.37 -4.81
N ARG A 14 -2.50 -8.40 -3.61
CA ARG A 14 -3.20 -8.17 -2.34
C ARG A 14 -3.76 -6.75 -2.19
N GLY A 15 -3.47 -5.84 -3.13
CA GLY A 15 -4.18 -4.57 -3.26
C GLY A 15 -5.70 -4.71 -3.37
N VAL A 16 -6.21 -5.88 -3.80
CA VAL A 16 -7.64 -6.20 -3.78
C VAL A 16 -8.23 -6.17 -2.36
N ILE A 17 -7.44 -6.49 -1.32
CA ILE A 17 -7.83 -6.36 0.10
C ILE A 17 -8.13 -4.89 0.42
N ALA A 18 -7.18 -4.00 0.10
CA ALA A 18 -7.38 -2.58 0.30
C ALA A 18 -8.58 -2.05 -0.50
N ALA A 19 -8.74 -2.46 -1.76
CA ALA A 19 -9.90 -2.10 -2.58
C ALA A 19 -11.23 -2.57 -1.97
N ARG A 20 -11.28 -3.77 -1.36
CA ARG A 20 -12.49 -4.29 -0.68
C ARG A 20 -12.79 -3.52 0.61
N ILE A 21 -11.76 -3.13 1.38
CA ILE A 21 -11.95 -2.25 2.54
C ILE A 21 -12.46 -0.86 2.10
N LEU A 22 -11.88 -0.30 1.03
CA LEU A 22 -12.32 0.98 0.45
C LEU A 22 -13.79 0.95 0.02
N GLN A 23 -14.28 -0.18 -0.48
CA GLN A 23 -15.70 -0.35 -0.80
C GLN A 23 -16.60 -0.17 0.44
N GLN A 24 -16.20 -0.69 1.60
CA GLN A 24 -16.91 -0.45 2.86
C GLN A 24 -16.83 1.01 3.31
N VAL A 25 -15.66 1.64 3.13
CA VAL A 25 -15.46 3.07 3.45
C VAL A 25 -16.34 3.95 2.56
N GLU A 26 -16.34 3.72 1.26
CA GLU A 26 -17.14 4.48 0.28
C GLU A 26 -18.66 4.32 0.56
N GLN A 27 -19.09 3.11 0.89
CA GLN A 27 -20.47 2.86 1.30
C GLN A 27 -20.82 3.66 2.56
N GLU A 28 -19.95 3.71 3.55
CA GLU A 28 -20.19 4.42 4.79
C GLU A 28 -20.23 5.95 4.60
N ILE A 29 -19.36 6.50 3.73
CA ILE A 29 -19.38 7.92 3.32
C ILE A 29 -20.76 8.27 2.74
N ARG A 30 -21.30 7.46 1.83
CA ARG A 30 -22.63 7.64 1.23
C ARG A 30 -23.75 7.54 2.26
N ILE A 31 -23.72 6.54 3.14
CA ILE A 31 -24.74 6.37 4.19
C ILE A 31 -24.81 7.59 5.11
N GLN A 32 -23.66 8.20 5.42
CA GLN A 32 -23.59 9.36 6.30
C GLN A 32 -23.75 10.71 5.58
N GLY A 33 -23.97 10.70 4.26
CA GLY A 33 -24.16 11.92 3.45
C GLY A 33 -22.93 12.82 3.39
N LYS A 34 -21.72 12.24 3.48
CA LYS A 34 -20.44 12.98 3.48
C LYS A 34 -19.76 13.04 2.10
N GLY A 35 -20.40 12.52 1.06
CA GLY A 35 -19.94 12.48 -0.32
C GLY A 35 -20.43 11.23 -1.04
N GLU A 36 -20.24 11.19 -2.35
CA GLU A 36 -20.57 10.04 -3.20
C GLU A 36 -19.33 9.19 -3.49
N PHE A 37 -18.15 9.83 -3.53
CA PHE A 37 -16.89 9.20 -3.93
C PHE A 37 -15.79 9.42 -2.89
N LEU A 38 -14.82 8.51 -2.87
CA LEU A 38 -13.65 8.59 -1.98
C LEU A 38 -12.84 9.89 -2.15
N HIS A 39 -12.65 10.35 -3.41
CA HIS A 39 -11.90 11.56 -3.71
C HIS A 39 -12.60 12.87 -3.26
N GLU A 40 -13.89 12.82 -2.96
CA GLU A 40 -14.64 13.96 -2.40
C GLU A 40 -14.48 14.05 -0.88
N TYR A 41 -14.30 12.91 -0.24
CA TYR A 41 -14.18 12.83 1.22
C TYR A 41 -12.75 13.06 1.72
N PHE A 42 -11.73 12.48 1.05
CA PHE A 42 -10.35 12.61 1.46
C PHE A 42 -9.67 13.80 0.79
N ASP A 43 -8.99 14.63 1.59
CA ASP A 43 -8.26 15.83 1.13
C ASP A 43 -6.89 15.44 0.55
N MET A 44 -6.28 14.33 1.03
CA MET A 44 -5.04 13.74 0.51
C MET A 44 -5.15 12.21 0.44
N ILE A 45 -4.60 11.64 -0.64
CA ILE A 45 -4.49 10.19 -0.81
C ILE A 45 -3.04 9.83 -1.13
N ALA A 46 -2.47 8.96 -0.31
CA ALA A 46 -1.10 8.49 -0.45
C ALA A 46 -1.05 6.99 -0.75
N GLY A 47 -0.17 6.58 -1.65
CA GLY A 47 -0.03 5.18 -2.02
C GLY A 47 1.38 4.77 -2.40
N THR A 48 1.71 3.52 -2.08
CA THR A 48 2.96 2.86 -2.47
C THR A 48 2.65 1.60 -3.26
N SER A 49 3.40 1.33 -4.35
CA SER A 49 3.24 0.10 -5.13
C SER A 49 1.78 -0.10 -5.60
N THR A 50 1.14 -1.20 -5.25
CA THR A 50 -0.30 -1.41 -5.53
C THR A 50 -1.18 -0.31 -4.92
N GLY A 51 -0.79 0.28 -3.78
CA GLY A 51 -1.47 1.44 -3.21
C GLY A 51 -1.41 2.67 -4.11
N SER A 52 -0.34 2.84 -4.91
CA SER A 52 -0.26 3.92 -5.91
C SER A 52 -1.29 3.76 -7.01
N ILE A 53 -1.54 2.51 -7.42
CA ILE A 53 -2.58 2.18 -8.42
C ILE A 53 -3.96 2.56 -7.88
N LEU A 54 -4.25 2.23 -6.62
CA LEU A 54 -5.51 2.63 -5.98
C LEU A 54 -5.61 4.15 -5.85
N THR A 55 -4.53 4.83 -5.41
CA THR A 55 -4.46 6.29 -5.29
C THR A 55 -4.78 6.99 -6.60
N ALA A 56 -4.12 6.60 -7.68
CA ALA A 56 -4.38 7.15 -9.01
C ALA A 56 -5.82 6.86 -9.48
N GLY A 57 -6.32 5.65 -9.25
CA GLY A 57 -7.69 5.28 -9.59
C GLY A 57 -8.73 6.14 -8.88
N ILE A 58 -8.59 6.34 -7.57
CA ILE A 58 -9.48 7.20 -6.79
C ILE A 58 -9.38 8.66 -7.28
N ALA A 59 -8.17 9.16 -7.51
CA ALA A 59 -7.95 10.54 -7.95
C ALA A 59 -8.54 10.85 -9.34
N VAL A 60 -8.69 9.84 -10.21
CA VAL A 60 -9.37 10.00 -11.51
C VAL A 60 -10.87 9.68 -11.44
N GLY A 61 -11.42 9.52 -10.24
CA GLY A 61 -12.86 9.35 -10.00
C GLY A 61 -13.38 7.92 -10.13
N LYS A 62 -12.53 6.89 -10.04
CA LYS A 62 -12.98 5.49 -10.05
C LYS A 62 -13.62 5.12 -8.72
N GLU A 63 -14.73 4.43 -8.79
CA GLU A 63 -15.37 3.81 -7.63
C GLU A 63 -14.57 2.59 -7.15
N SER A 64 -14.73 2.26 -5.87
CA SER A 64 -14.09 1.09 -5.26
C SER A 64 -14.42 -0.23 -5.97
N ASN A 65 -15.61 -0.36 -6.53
CA ASN A 65 -16.02 -1.51 -7.35
C ASN A 65 -15.18 -1.66 -8.62
N GLU A 66 -14.84 -0.55 -9.29
CA GLU A 66 -13.97 -0.57 -10.47
C GLU A 66 -12.53 -0.95 -10.10
N LEU A 67 -12.07 -0.51 -8.91
CA LEU A 67 -10.77 -0.89 -8.38
C LEU A 67 -10.68 -2.39 -8.07
N ILE A 68 -11.70 -2.97 -7.44
CA ILE A 68 -11.79 -4.44 -7.23
C ILE A 68 -11.79 -5.16 -8.59
N LYS A 69 -12.58 -4.68 -9.54
CA LYS A 69 -12.68 -5.26 -10.89
C LYS A 69 -11.34 -5.25 -11.62
N LEU A 70 -10.53 -4.20 -11.45
CA LEU A 70 -9.19 -4.11 -12.03
C LEU A 70 -8.32 -5.30 -11.59
N TYR A 71 -8.27 -5.61 -10.28
CA TYR A 71 -7.51 -6.77 -9.79
C TYR A 71 -8.10 -8.10 -10.25
N ARG A 72 -9.44 -8.23 -10.19
CA ARG A 72 -10.15 -9.47 -10.54
C ARG A 72 -10.01 -9.85 -12.01
N GLU A 73 -10.08 -8.88 -12.92
CA GLU A 73 -10.08 -9.11 -14.36
C GLU A 73 -8.71 -8.95 -15.00
N LYS A 74 -7.87 -8.02 -14.48
CA LYS A 74 -6.59 -7.63 -15.10
C LYS A 74 -5.36 -8.08 -14.31
N GLY A 75 -5.52 -8.66 -13.14
CA GLY A 75 -4.39 -9.14 -12.33
C GLY A 75 -3.47 -10.08 -13.10
N LYS A 76 -4.05 -11.01 -13.88
CA LYS A 76 -3.30 -11.95 -14.73
C LYS A 76 -2.51 -11.27 -15.87
N ASP A 77 -2.94 -10.10 -16.32
CA ASP A 77 -2.24 -9.35 -17.34
C ASP A 77 -1.01 -8.66 -16.73
N ILE A 78 -1.09 -8.24 -15.45
CA ILE A 78 0.03 -7.65 -14.69
C ILE A 78 1.04 -8.73 -14.29
N PHE A 79 0.58 -9.87 -13.75
CA PHE A 79 1.40 -10.99 -13.28
C PHE A 79 1.04 -12.28 -14.03
N PRO A 80 1.55 -12.50 -15.27
CA PRO A 80 1.24 -13.69 -16.06
C PRO A 80 1.73 -14.98 -15.38
N GLN A 81 0.81 -15.93 -15.13
CA GLN A 81 1.11 -17.16 -14.38
C GLN A 81 1.84 -18.21 -15.21
N ASP A 82 1.81 -18.14 -16.53
CA ASP A 82 2.40 -19.14 -17.45
C ASP A 82 3.90 -19.39 -17.20
N ARG A 83 4.63 -18.39 -16.73
CA ARG A 83 6.04 -18.53 -16.34
C ARG A 83 6.18 -19.27 -15.01
N LYS A 84 5.32 -18.97 -14.04
CA LYS A 84 5.36 -19.54 -12.68
C LYS A 84 5.11 -21.06 -12.72
N ASP A 85 4.19 -21.50 -13.53
CA ASP A 85 3.84 -22.93 -13.63
C ASP A 85 4.94 -23.76 -14.30
N ARG A 86 5.68 -23.19 -15.25
CA ARG A 86 6.84 -23.85 -15.85
C ARG A 86 7.99 -24.14 -14.87
N TYR A 87 8.14 -23.32 -13.83
CA TYR A 87 9.20 -23.49 -12.82
C TYR A 87 8.81 -24.42 -11.67
N LYS A 88 7.52 -24.68 -11.45
CA LYS A 88 7.05 -25.55 -10.34
C LYS A 88 7.60 -26.97 -10.42
N SER A 89 7.85 -27.49 -11.62
CA SER A 89 8.35 -28.86 -11.86
C SER A 89 9.88 -29.03 -11.71
N LEU A 90 10.63 -27.94 -11.53
CA LEU A 90 12.09 -28.02 -11.45
C LEU A 90 12.57 -28.34 -10.02
N PRO A 91 13.71 -29.06 -9.86
CA PRO A 91 14.34 -29.28 -8.57
C PRO A 91 14.70 -27.97 -7.87
N SER A 92 14.66 -27.95 -6.52
CA SER A 92 14.88 -26.74 -5.71
C SER A 92 16.23 -26.05 -5.98
N ILE A 93 17.29 -26.81 -6.18
CA ILE A 93 18.62 -26.29 -6.52
C ILE A 93 18.60 -25.53 -7.86
N ILE A 94 17.92 -26.07 -8.87
CA ILE A 94 17.81 -25.43 -10.17
C ILE A 94 16.95 -24.16 -10.06
N LYS A 95 15.88 -24.18 -9.27
CA LYS A 95 15.06 -22.99 -8.97
C LYS A 95 15.90 -21.89 -8.33
N THR A 96 16.75 -22.21 -7.37
CA THR A 96 17.62 -21.25 -6.68
C THR A 96 18.62 -20.61 -7.65
N ILE A 97 19.29 -21.42 -8.50
CA ILE A 97 20.24 -20.90 -9.49
C ILE A 97 19.54 -20.01 -10.51
N ILE A 98 18.38 -20.43 -11.01
CA ILE A 98 17.59 -19.64 -11.96
C ILE A 98 17.13 -18.32 -11.31
N ASN A 99 16.61 -18.33 -10.09
CA ASN A 99 16.14 -17.11 -9.42
C ASN A 99 17.24 -16.07 -9.20
N VAL A 100 18.48 -16.49 -9.01
CA VAL A 100 19.62 -15.58 -8.75
C VAL A 100 20.23 -15.01 -10.03
N PHE A 101 20.26 -15.79 -11.11
CA PHE A 101 20.90 -15.41 -12.37
C PHE A 101 19.88 -15.06 -13.47
N SER A 102 18.59 -15.16 -13.18
CA SER A 102 17.53 -14.85 -14.17
C SER A 102 17.24 -13.36 -14.22
N PRO A 103 16.83 -12.86 -15.40
CA PRO A 103 16.23 -11.52 -15.50
C PRO A 103 14.96 -11.46 -14.62
N PRO A 104 14.47 -10.25 -14.35
CA PRO A 104 13.24 -10.05 -13.58
C PRO A 104 12.09 -10.93 -14.08
N LYS A 105 11.22 -11.35 -13.16
CA LYS A 105 10.17 -12.34 -13.39
C LYS A 105 9.16 -11.94 -14.46
N TYR A 106 8.88 -10.63 -14.54
CA TYR A 106 7.89 -10.04 -15.45
C TYR A 106 8.50 -8.87 -16.23
N SER A 107 7.97 -8.61 -17.45
CA SER A 107 8.16 -7.35 -18.16
C SER A 107 7.13 -6.32 -17.68
N HIS A 108 7.38 -5.04 -17.95
CA HIS A 108 6.41 -3.98 -17.66
C HIS A 108 5.21 -3.95 -18.61
N ASP A 109 5.23 -4.68 -19.73
CA ASP A 109 4.20 -4.55 -20.79
C ASP A 109 2.78 -4.77 -20.24
N GLY A 110 2.60 -5.78 -19.38
CA GLY A 110 1.31 -6.10 -18.80
C GLY A 110 0.77 -4.97 -17.93
N ILE A 111 1.55 -4.55 -16.93
CA ILE A 111 1.16 -3.47 -16.02
C ILE A 111 0.96 -2.15 -16.77
N ILE A 112 1.84 -1.80 -17.72
CA ILE A 112 1.72 -0.59 -18.52
C ILE A 112 0.41 -0.59 -19.32
N ASN A 113 0.06 -1.68 -19.99
CA ASN A 113 -1.16 -1.76 -20.77
C ASN A 113 -2.40 -1.59 -19.89
N VAL A 114 -2.44 -2.26 -18.73
CA VAL A 114 -3.53 -2.16 -17.77
C VAL A 114 -3.69 -0.74 -17.25
N LEU A 115 -2.59 -0.10 -16.84
CA LEU A 115 -2.64 1.24 -16.27
C LEU A 115 -2.89 2.34 -17.31
N LYS A 116 -2.38 2.18 -18.55
CA LYS A 116 -2.74 3.06 -19.68
C LYS A 116 -4.23 3.01 -20.00
N ASP A 117 -4.81 1.82 -19.99
CA ASP A 117 -6.25 1.66 -20.19
C ASP A 117 -7.05 2.30 -19.05
N ALA A 118 -6.57 2.15 -17.81
CA ALA A 118 -7.24 2.67 -16.61
C ALA A 118 -7.16 4.20 -16.48
N TYR A 119 -6.00 4.81 -16.76
CA TYR A 119 -5.74 6.24 -16.49
C TYR A 119 -5.56 7.08 -17.75
N LYS A 120 -5.46 6.43 -18.90
CA LYS A 120 -5.34 7.08 -20.22
C LYS A 120 -4.19 8.10 -20.26
N SER A 121 -4.46 9.32 -20.70
CA SER A 121 -3.48 10.41 -20.81
C SER A 121 -3.44 11.34 -19.60
N LYS A 122 -3.99 10.92 -18.46
CA LYS A 122 -3.94 11.75 -17.25
C LYS A 122 -2.53 11.86 -16.71
N ARG A 123 -2.07 13.09 -16.47
CA ARG A 123 -0.79 13.43 -15.87
C ARG A 123 -0.98 13.79 -14.40
N ILE A 124 0.10 13.78 -13.62
CA ILE A 124 0.00 14.13 -12.20
C ILE A 124 -0.50 15.57 -12.00
N LYS A 125 -0.06 16.52 -12.82
CA LYS A 125 -0.51 17.92 -12.79
C LYS A 125 -1.98 18.13 -13.15
N ASP A 126 -2.62 17.16 -13.84
CA ASP A 126 -4.04 17.25 -14.20
C ASP A 126 -4.97 16.93 -13.02
N ILE A 127 -4.44 16.43 -11.92
CA ILE A 127 -5.21 16.14 -10.71
C ILE A 127 -5.36 17.42 -9.90
N GLN A 128 -6.60 17.90 -9.80
CA GLN A 128 -6.93 19.12 -9.05
C GLN A 128 -7.27 18.82 -7.61
N ASN A 129 -7.96 17.74 -7.35
CA ASN A 129 -8.34 17.21 -6.04
C ASN A 129 -8.52 15.69 -6.14
N PRO A 130 -8.15 14.96 -5.10
CA PRO A 130 -7.43 15.34 -3.88
C PRO A 130 -5.94 15.64 -4.12
N ILE A 131 -5.22 16.06 -3.08
CA ILE A 131 -3.75 15.95 -3.12
C ILE A 131 -3.40 14.47 -3.22
N ILE A 132 -2.52 14.12 -4.15
CA ILE A 132 -1.99 12.75 -4.23
C ILE A 132 -0.52 12.72 -3.84
N LEU A 133 -0.11 11.62 -3.23
CA LEU A 133 1.28 11.28 -2.95
C LEU A 133 1.54 9.84 -3.39
N ILE A 134 2.43 9.66 -4.35
CA ILE A 134 2.89 8.35 -4.79
C ILE A 134 4.38 8.23 -4.51
N LEU A 135 4.79 7.14 -3.84
CA LEU A 135 6.19 6.91 -3.50
C LEU A 135 6.83 5.92 -4.48
N ALA A 136 8.04 6.25 -4.94
CA ALA A 136 8.91 5.31 -5.65
C ALA A 136 10.36 5.56 -5.23
N TYR A 137 11.21 4.52 -5.30
CA TYR A 137 12.61 4.65 -4.93
C TYR A 137 13.47 4.91 -6.17
N ASP A 138 14.15 6.07 -6.18
CA ASP A 138 15.09 6.46 -7.22
C ASP A 138 16.46 5.81 -6.96
N THR A 139 16.90 4.96 -7.86
CA THR A 139 18.18 4.26 -7.74
C THR A 139 19.37 5.12 -8.16
N LEU A 140 19.15 6.20 -8.92
CA LEU A 140 20.20 7.14 -9.33
C LEU A 140 20.65 7.99 -8.13
N TYR A 141 19.70 8.61 -7.44
CA TYR A 141 19.97 9.44 -6.27
C TYR A 141 19.89 8.67 -4.95
N ARG A 142 19.44 7.42 -4.97
CA ARG A 142 19.31 6.55 -3.80
C ARG A 142 18.41 7.16 -2.71
N ASN A 143 17.28 7.70 -3.12
CA ASN A 143 16.28 8.29 -2.23
C ASN A 143 14.86 7.93 -2.66
N THR A 144 13.88 8.22 -1.80
CA THR A 144 12.47 8.06 -2.13
C THR A 144 11.96 9.34 -2.78
N THR A 145 11.46 9.22 -4.02
CA THR A 145 10.79 10.30 -4.73
C THR A 145 9.33 10.39 -4.26
N PHE A 146 8.91 11.61 -3.92
CA PHE A 146 7.54 11.97 -3.56
C PHE A 146 6.88 12.58 -4.79
N PHE A 147 6.16 11.78 -5.57
CA PHE A 147 5.36 12.26 -6.68
C PHE A 147 4.05 12.85 -6.15
N THR A 148 3.85 14.15 -6.29
CA THR A 148 2.67 14.85 -5.77
C THR A 148 2.25 15.99 -6.69
N ASN A 149 0.95 16.26 -6.76
CA ASN A 149 0.37 17.42 -7.42
C ASN A 149 0.40 18.70 -6.55
N CYS A 150 0.91 18.59 -5.31
CA CYS A 150 1.04 19.72 -4.40
C CYS A 150 2.38 19.66 -3.66
N HIS A 151 3.41 20.31 -4.21
CA HIS A 151 4.75 20.27 -3.68
C HIS A 151 5.04 21.46 -2.76
N PRO A 152 5.79 21.29 -1.63
CA PRO A 152 6.09 22.37 -0.69
C PRO A 152 7.06 23.43 -1.20
N ASP A 153 7.82 23.15 -2.26
CA ASP A 153 8.77 24.10 -2.83
C ASP A 153 8.21 24.74 -4.11
N LEU A 154 8.64 25.97 -4.42
CA LEU A 154 8.24 26.68 -5.62
C LEU A 154 8.73 26.02 -6.92
N GLY A 155 7.94 26.20 -7.99
CA GLY A 155 8.28 25.84 -9.36
C GLY A 155 7.84 24.45 -9.75
N ASP A 156 7.87 24.24 -11.08
CA ASP A 156 7.49 22.98 -11.69
C ASP A 156 8.50 21.88 -11.38
N ARG A 157 8.01 20.66 -11.34
CA ARG A 157 8.82 19.46 -11.12
C ARG A 157 9.06 18.73 -12.43
N TRP A 158 10.18 18.08 -12.54
CA TRP A 158 10.51 17.29 -13.72
C TRP A 158 9.47 16.20 -14.04
N TYR A 159 8.69 15.78 -13.03
CA TYR A 159 7.67 14.75 -13.13
C TYR A 159 6.25 15.27 -13.35
N ASP A 160 6.01 16.59 -13.35
CA ASP A 160 4.65 17.15 -13.45
C ASP A 160 3.96 16.73 -14.73
N ASP A 161 4.71 16.54 -15.81
CA ASP A 161 4.25 16.08 -17.10
C ASP A 161 4.25 14.56 -17.29
N CYS A 162 4.72 13.78 -16.30
CA CYS A 162 4.64 12.32 -16.35
C CYS A 162 3.19 11.86 -16.25
N PHE A 163 2.85 10.83 -17.00
CA PHE A 163 1.54 10.21 -16.91
C PHE A 163 1.38 9.47 -15.59
N LEU A 164 0.16 9.45 -15.04
CA LEU A 164 -0.12 8.68 -13.81
C LEU A 164 0.25 7.20 -13.96
N TRP A 165 0.01 6.61 -15.13
CA TRP A 165 0.38 5.22 -15.39
C TRP A 165 1.90 4.98 -15.32
N GLU A 166 2.74 5.95 -15.72
CA GLU A 166 4.20 5.84 -15.61
C GLU A 166 4.65 5.88 -14.14
N ILE A 167 4.12 6.84 -13.39
CA ILE A 167 4.42 7.01 -11.97
C ILE A 167 3.98 5.77 -11.18
N CYS A 168 2.78 5.23 -11.46
CA CYS A 168 2.31 4.00 -10.82
C CYS A 168 3.15 2.78 -11.22
N THR A 169 3.58 2.68 -12.49
CA THR A 169 4.49 1.62 -12.94
C THR A 169 5.82 1.71 -12.21
N ALA A 170 6.39 2.91 -12.07
CA ALA A 170 7.62 3.14 -11.31
C ALA A 170 7.47 2.71 -9.84
N SER A 171 6.38 3.16 -9.20
CA SER A 171 6.05 2.83 -7.81
C SER A 171 5.84 1.33 -7.57
N ALA A 172 5.34 0.58 -8.56
CA ALA A 172 5.04 -0.85 -8.46
C ALA A 172 6.12 -1.76 -9.07
N SER A 173 7.29 -1.22 -9.44
CA SER A 173 8.41 -1.98 -10.02
C SER A 173 9.21 -2.69 -8.95
N ALA A 174 8.60 -3.69 -8.29
CA ALA A 174 9.21 -4.44 -7.20
C ALA A 174 10.45 -5.21 -7.68
N PRO A 175 11.61 -5.06 -7.01
CA PRO A 175 12.82 -5.82 -7.31
C PRO A 175 12.53 -7.32 -7.36
N THR A 176 13.20 -8.04 -8.23
CA THR A 176 12.99 -9.44 -8.57
C THR A 176 11.77 -9.76 -9.41
N PHE A 177 10.68 -8.99 -9.27
CA PHE A 177 9.46 -9.13 -10.07
C PHE A 177 9.55 -8.36 -11.38
N PHE A 178 9.95 -7.10 -11.31
CA PHE A 178 10.10 -6.21 -12.47
C PHE A 178 11.51 -5.61 -12.54
N PRO A 179 12.00 -5.24 -13.75
CA PRO A 179 13.18 -4.40 -13.87
C PRO A 179 12.91 -3.00 -13.30
N PRO A 180 13.93 -2.18 -13.03
CA PRO A 180 13.72 -0.76 -12.75
C PRO A 180 12.95 -0.08 -13.88
N TYR A 181 11.97 0.75 -13.53
CA TYR A 181 11.23 1.51 -14.53
C TYR A 181 11.99 2.79 -14.90
N LYS A 182 12.11 3.03 -16.20
CA LYS A 182 12.82 4.18 -16.75
C LYS A 182 11.87 5.37 -16.86
N LEU A 183 11.80 6.23 -15.84
CA LEU A 183 11.13 7.52 -15.96
C LEU A 183 12.02 8.52 -16.70
N GLN A 184 11.43 9.24 -17.64
CA GLN A 184 12.09 10.30 -18.39
C GLN A 184 11.46 11.64 -18.08
N CYS A 185 12.31 12.67 -17.98
CA CYS A 185 11.81 14.03 -17.99
C CYS A 185 11.12 14.33 -19.33
N VAL A 186 9.86 14.80 -19.27
CA VAL A 186 9.09 15.11 -20.48
C VAL A 186 9.54 16.45 -21.08
N ASP A 187 9.69 17.48 -20.25
CA ASP A 187 10.19 18.79 -20.67
C ASP A 187 11.74 18.84 -20.57
N LYS A 188 12.37 18.35 -21.64
CA LYS A 188 13.83 18.27 -21.73
C LYS A 188 14.51 19.64 -21.84
N ASP A 189 13.84 20.62 -22.39
CA ASP A 189 14.38 21.97 -22.54
C ASP A 189 14.52 22.65 -21.18
N LYS A 190 13.57 22.39 -20.27
CA LYS A 190 13.55 22.96 -18.94
C LYS A 190 14.41 22.19 -17.92
N PHE A 191 14.33 20.87 -17.95
CA PHE A 191 14.93 20.01 -16.93
C PHE A 191 16.11 19.17 -17.42
N GLY A 192 16.43 19.21 -18.73
CA GLY A 192 17.45 18.38 -19.35
C GLY A 192 16.97 16.97 -19.71
N ASP A 193 17.78 16.26 -20.50
CA ASP A 193 17.49 14.88 -20.94
C ASP A 193 17.94 13.86 -19.89
N TRP A 194 17.27 13.90 -18.72
CA TRP A 194 17.55 13.00 -17.61
C TRP A 194 16.65 11.77 -17.64
N VAL A 195 17.24 10.67 -17.18
CA VAL A 195 16.54 9.39 -16.94
C VAL A 195 16.66 9.06 -15.47
N PHE A 196 15.54 8.85 -14.84
CA PHE A 196 15.44 8.49 -13.44
C PHE A 196 14.97 7.03 -13.31
N PRO A 197 15.88 6.06 -13.05
CA PRO A 197 15.52 4.66 -12.88
C PRO A 197 14.88 4.46 -11.50
N HIS A 198 13.60 4.14 -11.47
CA HIS A 198 12.85 3.92 -10.25
C HIS A 198 12.52 2.44 -10.03
N ILE A 199 12.51 2.05 -8.79
CA ILE A 199 11.99 0.76 -8.31
C ILE A 199 10.86 1.01 -7.30
N ASP A 200 10.24 -0.06 -6.85
CA ASP A 200 9.08 -0.01 -5.94
C ASP A 200 9.32 0.89 -4.72
N GLY A 201 8.32 1.72 -4.45
CA GLY A 201 8.34 2.63 -3.30
C GLY A 201 8.38 1.93 -1.95
N GLY A 202 7.97 0.67 -1.90
CA GLY A 202 8.02 -0.16 -0.70
C GLY A 202 9.43 -0.38 -0.15
N VAL A 203 10.46 -0.23 -0.99
CA VAL A 203 11.86 -0.25 -0.54
C VAL A 203 12.15 0.91 0.43
N GLY A 204 11.54 2.07 0.23
CA GLY A 204 11.68 3.23 1.11
C GLY A 204 10.59 3.30 2.19
N ALA A 205 9.33 3.17 1.79
CA ALA A 205 8.19 3.21 2.70
C ALA A 205 6.99 2.47 2.11
N ASN A 206 6.80 1.21 2.49
CA ASN A 206 5.66 0.41 2.05
C ASN A 206 4.32 0.96 2.56
N ASN A 207 4.32 1.52 3.76
CA ASN A 207 3.19 2.29 4.33
C ASN A 207 3.49 3.79 4.20
N PRO A 208 2.78 4.54 3.34
CA PRO A 208 3.06 5.95 3.10
C PRO A 208 2.52 6.92 4.16
N SER A 209 1.97 6.44 5.27
CA SER A 209 1.31 7.29 6.28
C SER A 209 2.20 8.42 6.82
N LEU A 210 3.43 8.11 7.22
CA LEU A 210 4.38 9.13 7.72
C LEU A 210 4.78 10.12 6.63
N ALA A 211 4.96 9.65 5.39
CA ALA A 211 5.29 10.50 4.26
C ALA A 211 4.13 11.47 3.95
N ALA A 212 2.90 10.98 3.98
CA ALA A 212 1.70 11.79 3.75
C ALA A 212 1.53 12.85 4.84
N LEU A 213 1.68 12.46 6.11
CA LEU A 213 1.63 13.38 7.24
C LEU A 213 2.71 14.47 7.13
N SER A 214 3.94 14.07 6.82
CA SER A 214 5.06 15.00 6.62
C SER A 214 4.81 15.95 5.46
N LEU A 215 4.28 15.46 4.33
CA LEU A 215 3.97 16.30 3.17
C LEU A 215 2.90 17.35 3.51
N ALA A 216 1.79 16.95 4.13
CA ALA A 216 0.70 17.85 4.50
C ALA A 216 1.21 19.00 5.40
N LEU A 217 1.98 18.68 6.45
CA LEU A 217 2.56 19.67 7.35
C LEU A 217 3.60 20.57 6.65
N ARG A 218 4.45 20.01 5.80
CA ARG A 218 5.44 20.78 5.04
C ARG A 218 4.82 21.76 4.07
N VAL A 219 3.76 21.35 3.35
CA VAL A 219 3.04 22.26 2.42
C VAL A 219 2.36 23.39 3.20
N SER A 220 1.70 23.06 4.31
CA SER A 220 1.08 24.05 5.19
C SER A 220 2.08 25.09 5.71
N GLN A 221 3.24 24.64 6.17
CA GLN A 221 4.28 25.49 6.75
C GLN A 221 5.15 26.21 5.71
N SER A 222 5.05 25.83 4.43
CA SER A 222 5.90 26.38 3.38
C SER A 222 5.54 27.83 3.07
N ASN A 223 6.55 28.71 3.10
CA ASN A 223 6.41 30.10 2.61
C ASN A 223 6.42 30.16 1.07
N SER A 224 6.77 29.08 0.42
CA SER A 224 6.84 28.98 -1.05
C SER A 224 5.51 28.67 -1.69
N VAL A 225 4.58 28.08 -0.94
CA VAL A 225 3.22 27.78 -1.43
C VAL A 225 2.33 28.99 -1.16
N SER A 226 1.65 29.46 -2.21
CA SER A 226 0.74 30.61 -2.07
C SER A 226 -0.43 30.31 -1.14
N GLU A 227 -0.91 31.32 -0.44
CA GLU A 227 -2.09 31.19 0.44
C GLU A 227 -3.32 30.70 -0.33
N THR A 228 -3.44 31.08 -1.61
CA THR A 228 -4.53 30.58 -2.49
C THR A 228 -4.49 29.07 -2.64
N ILE A 229 -3.30 28.47 -2.85
CA ILE A 229 -3.12 27.02 -2.95
C ILE A 229 -3.40 26.35 -1.60
N LYS A 230 -2.91 26.94 -0.50
CA LYS A 230 -3.17 26.39 0.84
C LYS A 230 -4.68 26.39 1.14
N GLN A 231 -5.39 27.48 0.83
CA GLN A 231 -6.84 27.57 1.00
C GLN A 231 -7.59 26.57 0.12
N GLN A 232 -7.18 26.43 -1.16
CA GLN A 232 -7.77 25.47 -2.07
C GLN A 232 -7.72 24.05 -1.50
N TYR A 233 -6.60 23.67 -0.90
CA TYR A 233 -6.36 22.34 -0.34
C TYR A 233 -6.64 22.23 1.17
N LYS A 234 -7.19 23.25 1.81
CA LYS A 234 -7.46 23.28 3.27
C LYS A 234 -6.20 23.07 4.12
N LEU A 235 -5.09 23.63 3.70
CA LEU A 235 -3.78 23.51 4.36
C LEU A 235 -3.41 24.77 5.17
N ASP A 236 -4.30 25.75 5.25
CA ASP A 236 -4.05 26.98 6.02
C ASP A 236 -3.87 26.68 7.50
N ASN A 237 -2.68 27.02 8.03
CA ASN A 237 -2.34 26.86 9.44
C ASN A 237 -2.60 25.44 9.98
N LEU A 238 -2.45 24.42 9.12
CA LEU A 238 -2.70 23.04 9.47
C LEU A 238 -1.72 22.54 10.53
N GLY A 239 -2.21 22.22 11.71
CA GLY A 239 -1.50 21.53 12.78
C GLY A 239 -1.72 20.02 12.74
N LEU A 240 -0.93 19.29 13.52
CA LEU A 240 -1.08 17.85 13.65
C LEU A 240 -2.46 17.46 14.21
N GLU A 241 -3.01 18.28 15.07
CA GLU A 241 -4.34 18.10 15.70
C GLU A 241 -5.50 18.21 14.71
N ASP A 242 -5.28 18.89 13.59
CA ASP A 242 -6.30 19.09 12.55
C ASP A 242 -6.34 17.95 11.54
N ILE A 243 -5.38 17.02 11.61
CA ILE A 243 -5.25 15.92 10.67
C ILE A 243 -5.95 14.67 11.20
N SER A 244 -6.74 14.03 10.35
CA SER A 244 -7.22 12.67 10.54
C SER A 244 -6.72 11.74 9.42
N MET A 245 -6.47 10.47 9.73
CA MET A 245 -5.87 9.52 8.80
C MET A 245 -6.49 8.13 8.89
N LEU A 246 -6.97 7.65 7.75
CA LEU A 246 -7.30 6.24 7.54
C LEU A 246 -6.14 5.57 6.80
N SER A 247 -5.52 4.58 7.43
CA SER A 247 -4.42 3.81 6.86
C SER A 247 -4.86 2.36 6.62
N ILE A 248 -4.75 1.89 5.38
CA ILE A 248 -5.23 0.57 4.95
C ILE A 248 -4.06 -0.24 4.43
N GLY A 249 -3.86 -1.42 5.03
CA GLY A 249 -2.88 -2.40 4.60
C GLY A 249 -3.43 -3.41 3.60
N THR A 250 -2.55 -4.31 3.18
CA THR A 250 -2.82 -5.36 2.18
C THR A 250 -2.74 -6.78 2.75
N GLY A 251 -2.93 -6.91 4.07
CA GLY A 251 -2.73 -8.15 4.81
C GLY A 251 -1.26 -8.38 5.15
N GLN A 252 -0.99 -8.88 6.35
CA GLN A 252 0.35 -9.23 6.80
C GLN A 252 0.65 -10.70 6.52
N THR A 253 1.89 -10.96 6.11
CA THR A 253 2.45 -12.29 5.99
C THR A 253 3.62 -12.34 6.96
N GLY A 254 3.50 -13.01 8.04
CA GLY A 254 4.60 -13.12 9.01
C GLY A 254 5.09 -14.55 9.06
N GLU A 255 5.83 -15.03 8.05
CA GLU A 255 6.50 -16.32 8.19
C GLU A 255 7.58 -16.21 9.27
N PRO A 256 7.44 -16.89 10.40
CA PRO A 256 8.41 -16.76 11.46
C PRO A 256 9.69 -17.50 11.09
N TYR A 257 10.78 -16.78 11.04
CA TYR A 257 12.10 -17.33 10.78
C TYR A 257 12.72 -17.82 12.09
N GLN A 258 12.79 -19.13 12.28
CA GLN A 258 13.38 -19.71 13.47
C GLN A 258 14.91 -19.57 13.46
N TYR A 259 15.52 -19.42 14.64
CA TYR A 259 16.98 -19.28 14.80
C TYR A 259 17.75 -20.39 14.08
N GLU A 260 17.31 -21.65 14.20
CA GLU A 260 17.97 -22.80 13.58
C GLU A 260 17.97 -22.74 12.05
N GLN A 261 16.97 -22.07 11.45
CA GLN A 261 16.88 -21.80 10.02
C GLN A 261 17.80 -20.64 9.64
N VAL A 262 17.64 -19.49 10.31
CA VAL A 262 18.32 -18.24 9.96
C VAL A 262 19.84 -18.35 10.15
N LYS A 263 20.30 -19.06 11.19
CA LYS A 263 21.74 -19.25 11.44
C LYS A 263 22.48 -19.95 10.30
N THR A 264 21.76 -20.67 9.45
CA THR A 264 22.33 -21.38 8.28
C THR A 264 22.27 -20.57 7.00
N TRP A 265 21.58 -19.42 6.98
CA TRP A 265 21.42 -18.61 5.81
C TRP A 265 22.75 -18.07 5.28
N ARG A 266 22.92 -18.18 3.98
CA ARG A 266 24.02 -17.61 3.21
C ARG A 266 23.52 -16.44 2.37
N GLY A 267 24.40 -15.78 1.63
CA GLY A 267 24.06 -14.57 0.88
C GLY A 267 22.79 -14.69 0.01
N LEU A 268 22.58 -15.86 -0.63
CA LEU A 268 21.40 -16.09 -1.46
C LEU A 268 20.11 -16.23 -0.66
N ASP A 269 20.18 -16.89 0.50
CA ASP A 269 19.02 -17.06 1.38
C ASP A 269 18.58 -15.69 1.90
N TRP A 270 19.51 -14.84 2.32
CA TRP A 270 19.24 -13.46 2.72
C TRP A 270 18.58 -12.66 1.60
N VAL A 271 19.08 -12.76 0.36
CA VAL A 271 18.52 -12.03 -0.80
C VAL A 271 17.06 -12.42 -1.06
N GLN A 272 16.69 -13.69 -0.90
CA GLN A 272 15.31 -14.16 -1.12
C GLN A 272 14.33 -13.60 -0.10
N HIS A 273 14.80 -13.31 1.11
CA HIS A 273 13.98 -12.83 2.22
C HIS A 273 14.12 -11.31 2.48
N LEU A 274 14.92 -10.61 1.66
CA LEU A 274 15.15 -9.17 1.84
C LEU A 274 13.86 -8.37 1.84
N THR A 275 12.95 -8.67 0.92
CA THR A 275 11.69 -7.95 0.78
C THR A 275 10.87 -8.01 2.07
N ASP A 276 10.71 -9.22 2.62
CA ASP A 276 9.89 -9.44 3.82
C ASP A 276 10.55 -8.83 5.05
N ILE A 277 11.89 -8.97 5.16
CA ILE A 277 12.65 -8.48 6.31
C ILE A 277 12.75 -6.95 6.35
N PHE A 278 12.74 -6.26 5.21
CA PHE A 278 12.90 -4.81 5.17
C PHE A 278 11.58 -4.04 5.00
N MET A 279 10.62 -4.56 4.24
CA MET A 279 9.40 -3.81 3.94
C MET A 279 8.36 -3.87 5.08
N GLU A 280 8.18 -5.01 5.73
CA GLU A 280 7.19 -5.14 6.81
C GLU A 280 7.55 -4.34 8.07
N PRO A 281 8.80 -4.40 8.61
CA PRO A 281 9.15 -3.63 9.79
C PRO A 281 9.03 -2.11 9.59
N THR A 282 9.38 -1.59 8.41
CA THR A 282 9.22 -0.15 8.13
C THR A 282 7.75 0.27 8.13
N SER A 283 6.85 -0.57 7.63
CA SER A 283 5.40 -0.35 7.67
C SER A 283 4.86 -0.37 9.10
N GLU A 284 5.31 -1.31 9.92
CA GLU A 284 4.90 -1.43 11.33
C GLU A 284 5.36 -0.22 12.14
N ILE A 285 6.65 0.15 12.03
CA ILE A 285 7.20 1.32 12.70
C ILE A 285 6.44 2.57 12.28
N GLY A 286 6.22 2.78 10.97
CA GLY A 286 5.48 3.92 10.45
C GLY A 286 4.07 4.02 11.02
N SER A 287 3.32 2.92 11.06
CA SER A 287 1.97 2.89 11.63
C SER A 287 1.96 3.10 13.14
N THR A 288 2.97 2.57 13.84
CA THR A 288 3.11 2.74 15.29
C THR A 288 3.38 4.19 15.66
N ILE A 289 4.30 4.85 14.94
CA ILE A 289 4.61 6.27 15.14
C ILE A 289 3.37 7.12 14.85
N CYS A 290 2.72 6.93 13.68
CA CYS A 290 1.49 7.66 13.34
C CYS A 290 0.42 7.51 14.42
N ARG A 291 0.16 6.28 14.87
CA ARG A 291 -0.79 6.01 15.95
C ARG A 291 -0.45 6.79 17.22
N GLN A 292 0.82 6.73 17.63
CA GLN A 292 1.25 7.37 18.89
C GLN A 292 1.11 8.89 18.83
N ILE A 293 1.60 9.53 17.76
CA ILE A 293 1.56 11.00 17.63
C ILE A 293 0.14 11.53 17.36
N MET A 294 -0.75 10.71 16.81
CA MET A 294 -2.13 11.08 16.53
C MET A 294 -3.10 10.72 17.66
N GLY A 295 -2.63 10.32 18.85
CA GLY A 295 -3.46 10.16 20.06
C GLY A 295 -3.66 8.71 20.54
N GLY A 296 -2.86 7.76 20.06
CA GLY A 296 -2.86 6.38 20.54
C GLY A 296 -4.01 5.52 20.02
N TYR A 297 -4.25 4.38 20.68
CA TYR A 297 -5.28 3.40 20.26
C TYR A 297 -6.72 3.93 20.34
N ASN A 298 -6.98 4.88 21.24
CA ASN A 298 -8.31 5.48 21.43
C ASN A 298 -8.51 6.74 20.57
N SER A 299 -7.58 7.04 19.67
CA SER A 299 -7.66 8.21 18.79
C SER A 299 -8.85 8.08 17.84
N LYS A 300 -9.62 9.16 17.72
CA LYS A 300 -10.64 9.30 16.69
C LYS A 300 -10.06 9.74 15.35
N ARG A 301 -8.81 10.23 15.36
CA ARG A 301 -8.13 10.81 14.20
C ARG A 301 -7.27 9.83 13.42
N TYR A 302 -6.94 8.65 14.00
CA TYR A 302 -6.12 7.64 13.33
C TYR A 302 -6.79 6.27 13.38
N LEU A 303 -7.08 5.71 12.21
CA LEU A 303 -7.59 4.36 12.05
C LEU A 303 -6.66 3.57 11.12
N ARG A 304 -6.02 2.53 11.65
CA ARG A 304 -5.24 1.56 10.87
C ARG A 304 -6.04 0.29 10.70
N LEU A 305 -6.26 -0.14 9.46
CA LEU A 305 -6.91 -1.40 9.12
C LEU A 305 -5.88 -2.34 8.47
N GLN A 306 -5.45 -3.34 9.24
CA GLN A 306 -4.49 -4.36 8.84
C GLN A 306 -4.76 -5.64 9.62
N PHE A 307 -4.54 -6.80 9.01
CA PHE A 307 -4.74 -8.10 9.66
C PHE A 307 -3.76 -9.15 9.12
N ASP A 308 -3.52 -10.19 9.93
CA ASP A 308 -2.71 -11.33 9.52
C ASP A 308 -3.52 -12.23 8.59
N LEU A 309 -2.96 -12.57 7.42
CA LEU A 309 -3.62 -13.44 6.45
C LEU A 309 -3.82 -14.85 7.00
N ASN A 310 -2.85 -15.34 7.78
CA ASN A 310 -2.98 -16.61 8.50
C ASN A 310 -2.43 -16.47 9.93
N GLU A 311 -3.02 -17.20 10.86
CA GLU A 311 -2.55 -17.24 12.25
C GLU A 311 -1.20 -17.96 12.32
N ARG A 312 -0.21 -17.36 13.01
CA ARG A 312 1.14 -17.93 13.14
C ARG A 312 1.41 -18.53 14.52
N PHE A 313 0.74 -18.00 15.52
CA PHE A 313 0.99 -18.35 16.90
C PHE A 313 -0.31 -18.58 17.64
N LYS A 314 -0.29 -19.56 18.55
CA LYS A 314 -1.38 -19.88 19.46
C LYS A 314 -0.92 -19.64 20.89
N ALA A 315 -1.78 -19.12 21.74
CA ALA A 315 -1.50 -19.04 23.17
C ALA A 315 -1.26 -20.44 23.75
N LYS A 316 -0.24 -20.59 24.61
CA LYS A 316 -0.03 -21.83 25.36
C LYS A 316 -1.15 -22.06 26.34
N PRO A 317 -1.73 -23.27 26.42
CA PRO A 317 -2.71 -23.59 27.43
C PRO A 317 -2.10 -23.45 28.83
N ASN A 318 -2.84 -22.84 29.75
CA ASN A 318 -2.52 -22.77 31.19
C ASN A 318 -1.26 -21.98 31.59
N GLU A 319 -0.68 -21.14 30.73
CA GLU A 319 0.39 -20.22 31.17
C GLU A 319 -0.16 -18.84 31.53
N THR A 320 0.27 -18.34 32.68
CA THR A 320 -0.09 -17.02 33.23
C THR A 320 0.62 -15.87 32.48
N TYR A 321 1.67 -16.16 31.70
CA TYR A 321 2.39 -15.17 30.93
C TYR A 321 1.73 -14.94 29.55
N LYS A 322 1.25 -13.74 29.34
CA LYS A 322 0.59 -13.31 28.09
C LYS A 322 1.48 -13.40 26.82
N ASP A 323 2.80 -13.58 26.98
CA ASP A 323 3.76 -13.67 25.88
C ASP A 323 4.15 -15.11 25.51
N SER A 324 3.60 -16.10 26.21
CA SER A 324 3.85 -17.51 25.90
C SER A 324 3.01 -17.93 24.68
N ARG A 325 3.67 -18.08 23.55
CA ARG A 325 3.04 -18.51 22.30
C ARG A 325 3.70 -19.77 21.79
N ILE A 326 2.89 -20.64 21.19
CA ILE A 326 3.35 -21.81 20.43
C ILE A 326 3.27 -21.44 18.96
N LEU A 327 4.36 -21.65 18.24
CA LEU A 327 4.37 -21.53 16.78
C LEU A 327 3.55 -22.67 16.19
N LEU A 328 2.57 -22.32 15.36
CA LEU A 328 1.77 -23.28 14.61
C LEU A 328 2.57 -23.89 13.45
N SER A 329 2.41 -25.18 13.23
CA SER A 329 2.91 -25.83 12.00
C SER A 329 2.21 -25.26 10.75
N GLN A 330 2.77 -25.47 9.59
CA GLN A 330 2.17 -25.01 8.33
C GLN A 330 0.75 -25.54 8.11
N GLU A 331 0.50 -26.77 8.55
CA GLU A 331 -0.83 -27.42 8.43
C GLU A 331 -1.88 -26.81 9.37
N GLU A 332 -1.44 -26.28 10.51
CA GLU A 332 -2.34 -25.68 11.52
C GLU A 332 -2.63 -24.20 11.25
N ARG A 333 -1.87 -23.55 10.38
CA ARG A 333 -2.01 -22.12 10.07
C ARG A 333 -3.24 -21.87 9.23
N LYS A 334 -4.23 -21.26 9.81
CA LYS A 334 -5.49 -20.89 9.15
C LYS A 334 -5.83 -19.45 9.46
N ASN A 335 -6.59 -18.86 8.58
CA ASN A 335 -7.12 -17.53 8.83
C ASN A 335 -8.13 -17.55 9.97
N GLN A 336 -7.98 -16.66 10.94
CA GLN A 336 -8.87 -16.56 12.10
C GLN A 336 -10.31 -16.17 11.75
N PHE A 337 -10.57 -15.62 10.58
CA PHE A 337 -11.92 -15.17 10.15
C PHE A 337 -12.63 -16.21 9.30
N THR A 338 -11.91 -16.94 8.45
CA THR A 338 -12.48 -17.91 7.49
C THR A 338 -12.18 -19.36 7.85
N HIS A 339 -11.24 -19.61 8.76
CA HIS A 339 -10.73 -20.94 9.13
C HIS A 339 -10.09 -21.73 7.98
N GLU A 340 -9.69 -21.03 6.90
CA GLU A 340 -9.03 -21.60 5.74
C GLU A 340 -7.59 -21.03 5.62
N ASN A 341 -6.73 -21.77 4.93
CA ASN A 341 -5.41 -21.26 4.60
C ASN A 341 -5.53 -20.26 3.44
N VAL A 342 -5.11 -19.02 3.68
CA VAL A 342 -5.11 -17.94 2.69
C VAL A 342 -3.78 -17.91 1.95
N ASN A 343 -3.81 -17.82 0.63
CA ASN A 343 -2.60 -17.67 -0.17
C ASN A 343 -1.98 -16.28 0.07
N GLU A 344 -0.69 -16.25 0.44
CA GLU A 344 0.03 -15.04 0.81
C GLU A 344 0.90 -14.44 -0.29
N GLU A 345 1.00 -15.12 -1.44
CA GLU A 345 1.83 -14.66 -2.55
C GLU A 345 1.31 -13.36 -3.16
N ILE A 346 2.19 -12.37 -3.32
CA ILE A 346 1.84 -11.04 -3.83
C ILE A 346 1.64 -10.97 -5.35
N ASP A 347 1.92 -12.07 -6.05
CA ASP A 347 1.82 -12.19 -7.52
C ASP A 347 0.97 -13.37 -7.99
N ASN A 348 0.20 -13.98 -7.11
CA ASN A 348 -0.70 -15.09 -7.46
C ASN A 348 -2.06 -14.54 -7.91
N THR A 349 -2.29 -14.58 -9.22
CA THR A 349 -3.47 -14.00 -9.87
C THR A 349 -4.52 -15.03 -10.32
N HIS A 350 -4.44 -16.26 -9.82
CA HIS A 350 -5.53 -17.22 -10.02
C HIS A 350 -6.82 -16.66 -9.44
N LYS A 351 -7.92 -16.84 -10.20
CA LYS A 351 -9.21 -16.27 -9.84
C LYS A 351 -9.68 -16.69 -8.44
N GLU A 352 -9.47 -17.95 -8.11
CA GLU A 352 -9.82 -18.52 -6.81
C GLU A 352 -9.08 -17.83 -5.66
N ILE A 353 -7.82 -17.45 -5.88
CA ILE A 353 -7.00 -16.74 -4.87
C ILE A 353 -7.49 -15.31 -4.69
N ILE A 354 -7.83 -14.62 -5.77
CA ILE A 354 -8.37 -13.25 -5.69
C ILE A 354 -9.72 -13.26 -4.96
N GLU A 355 -10.61 -14.21 -5.27
CA GLU A 355 -11.90 -14.34 -4.55
C GLU A 355 -11.66 -14.70 -3.08
N GLN A 356 -10.72 -15.61 -2.76
CA GLN A 356 -10.36 -15.93 -1.38
C GLN A 356 -9.89 -14.70 -0.60
N LEU A 357 -9.07 -13.82 -1.19
CA LEU A 357 -8.63 -12.57 -0.56
C LEU A 357 -9.81 -11.62 -0.31
N ILE A 358 -10.76 -11.52 -1.25
CA ILE A 358 -11.96 -10.69 -1.12
C ILE A 358 -12.88 -11.23 0.00
N ASP A 359 -13.10 -12.54 0.04
CA ASP A 359 -13.97 -13.19 1.04
C ASP A 359 -13.37 -13.10 2.44
N THR A 360 -12.05 -13.33 2.56
CA THR A 360 -11.32 -13.15 3.81
C THR A 360 -11.38 -11.70 4.30
N THR A 361 -11.24 -10.73 3.39
CA THR A 361 -11.37 -9.31 3.73
C THR A 361 -12.79 -8.97 4.18
N SER A 362 -13.80 -9.54 3.54
CA SER A 362 -15.19 -9.36 3.95
C SER A 362 -15.45 -9.91 5.35
N ALA A 363 -14.90 -11.09 5.64
CA ALA A 363 -14.97 -11.69 6.98
C ALA A 363 -14.22 -10.83 8.03
N PHE A 364 -13.06 -10.24 7.69
CA PHE A 364 -12.36 -9.29 8.55
C PHE A 364 -13.21 -8.05 8.84
N ILE A 365 -13.87 -7.46 7.84
CA ILE A 365 -14.75 -6.29 8.02
C ILE A 365 -15.90 -6.62 8.97
N ASP A 366 -16.51 -7.80 8.83
CA ASP A 366 -17.69 -8.20 9.59
C ASP A 366 -17.38 -8.72 10.99
N LYS A 367 -16.25 -9.43 11.19
CA LYS A 367 -15.92 -10.16 12.42
C LYS A 367 -14.67 -9.62 13.12
N GLY A 368 -13.75 -8.98 12.39
CA GLY A 368 -12.48 -8.50 12.91
C GLY A 368 -12.61 -7.23 13.74
N CYS A 369 -11.54 -6.93 14.48
CA CYS A 369 -11.38 -5.72 15.26
C CYS A 369 -10.30 -4.81 14.62
N SER A 370 -10.44 -3.49 14.81
CA SER A 370 -9.52 -2.52 14.24
C SER A 370 -8.09 -2.59 14.84
N TYR A 371 -7.96 -3.16 16.03
CA TYR A 371 -6.68 -3.51 16.66
C TYR A 371 -6.88 -4.58 17.72
N TYR A 372 -5.78 -5.25 18.05
CA TYR A 372 -5.69 -6.24 19.14
C TYR A 372 -4.55 -5.83 20.07
N THR A 373 -4.81 -5.72 21.36
CA THR A 373 -3.81 -5.41 22.39
C THR A 373 -3.93 -6.37 23.55
N ARG A 374 -2.93 -6.35 24.45
CA ARG A 374 -2.98 -7.12 25.71
C ARG A 374 -4.13 -6.69 26.62
N ASP A 375 -4.52 -5.41 26.55
CA ASP A 375 -5.51 -4.81 27.43
C ASP A 375 -6.93 -4.87 26.87
N GLY A 376 -7.08 -5.38 25.65
CA GLY A 376 -8.36 -5.57 25.00
C GLY A 376 -8.31 -5.34 23.50
N ASN A 377 -9.44 -5.61 22.85
CA ASN A 377 -9.57 -5.45 21.42
C ASN A 377 -10.24 -4.10 21.12
N GLY A 378 -9.88 -3.52 19.96
CA GLY A 378 -10.56 -2.36 19.40
C GLY A 378 -11.99 -2.66 18.97
N PRO A 379 -12.72 -1.63 18.54
CA PRO A 379 -14.06 -1.82 17.98
C PRO A 379 -14.01 -2.72 16.72
N GLN A 380 -15.12 -3.39 16.46
CA GLN A 380 -15.30 -4.15 15.22
C GLN A 380 -15.01 -3.26 14.02
N VAL A 381 -14.35 -3.79 12.98
CA VAL A 381 -13.86 -3.02 11.82
C VAL A 381 -14.94 -2.15 11.19
N LYS A 382 -16.12 -2.72 10.93
CA LYS A 382 -17.24 -1.99 10.35
C LYS A 382 -17.68 -0.81 11.21
N LYS A 383 -17.72 -0.99 12.54
CA LYS A 383 -18.05 0.08 13.50
C LYS A 383 -16.93 1.13 13.58
N ALA A 384 -15.66 0.69 13.49
CA ALA A 384 -14.52 1.59 13.49
C ALA A 384 -14.53 2.51 12.26
N ILE A 385 -14.82 1.97 11.07
CA ILE A 385 -15.00 2.75 9.83
C ILE A 385 -16.14 3.76 10.00
N ALA A 386 -17.31 3.31 10.43
CA ALA A 386 -18.48 4.19 10.63
C ALA A 386 -18.17 5.33 11.61
N SER A 387 -17.49 5.03 12.73
CA SER A 387 -17.09 6.04 13.70
C SER A 387 -16.06 7.01 13.15
N PHE A 388 -15.05 6.51 12.41
CA PHE A 388 -14.05 7.38 11.78
C PHE A 388 -14.69 8.36 10.80
N ILE A 389 -15.58 7.87 9.93
CA ILE A 389 -16.28 8.72 8.95
C ILE A 389 -17.17 9.75 9.67
N ARG A 390 -17.88 9.35 10.73
CA ARG A 390 -18.75 10.26 11.48
C ARG A 390 -17.96 11.37 12.17
N ASP A 391 -16.88 11.02 12.81
CA ASP A 391 -16.14 11.90 13.74
C ASP A 391 -15.18 12.85 12.98
N ASN A 392 -14.93 12.62 11.68
CA ASN A 392 -14.07 13.40 10.81
C ASN A 392 -14.78 13.83 9.53
#